data_7640406f1c0342cc857b6cf50afe6fb3
#
_entry.id   7640406f1c0342cc857b6cf50afe6fb3
#
_cell.length_a   1.000
_cell.length_b   1.000
_cell.length_c   1.000
_cell.angle_alpha   90.00
_cell.angle_beta   90.00
_cell.angle_gamma   90.00
#
_symmetry.space_group_name_H-M   'P 1'
#
loop_
_entity.id
_entity.type
_entity.pdbx_description
1 polymer ?
#
loop_
_entity_poly.entity_id
_entity_poly.type
_entity_poly.pdbx_seq_one_letter_code
_entity_poly.pdbx_strand_id
1 'polypeptide(L)'
;ESLATGVAADDSDADDEPRAPRGFNQPSEAAFAAALERVGTVAASEDDEMAAPMAAAVGAPLLGPIADALRAVGTCRESLGRRVRDVSLTPLRQFIDEDLREVAQLRDHYDHKKAACERAREHYLSRTTELARGKAQDELTAAKENLEAARARLALAACNVEGRRRYVLLESARETMQALHRFFVDAAKVTTSLEGNLREIDEYSMASRAQAEMRMLQASRRMEATFGVTDREQAS
;
A
#
# COMPACT_ATOMS: atom_id res chain seq x y z
N GLU A 1 -3.75 53.76 -33.75
CA GLU A 1 -2.50 53.02 -33.39
C GLU A 1 -2.84 52.07 -32.25
N SER A 2 -3.26 50.90 -32.50
CA SER A 2 -2.55 49.65 -32.66
C SER A 2 -1.63 49.33 -31.48
N LEU A 3 -2.04 48.33 -30.68
CA LEU A 3 -1.23 47.16 -30.36
C LEU A 3 -2.09 46.13 -29.60
N ALA A 4 -2.50 45.11 -30.34
CA ALA A 4 -2.96 43.84 -29.79
C ALA A 4 -1.76 43.09 -29.21
N THR A 5 -1.84 42.67 -27.96
CA THR A 5 -0.99 41.60 -27.42
C THR A 5 -1.89 40.47 -26.96
N GLY A 6 -1.96 39.44 -27.80
CA GLY A 6 -2.55 38.15 -27.45
C GLY A 6 -1.74 37.50 -26.34
N VAL A 7 -2.41 37.17 -25.27
CA VAL A 7 -1.92 36.20 -24.29
C VAL A 7 -2.49 34.84 -24.68
N ALA A 8 -1.64 33.99 -25.20
CA ALA A 8 -1.95 32.58 -25.42
C ALA A 8 -2.20 31.93 -24.04
N ALA A 9 -3.39 31.38 -23.89
CA ALA A 9 -3.69 30.48 -22.80
C ALA A 9 -2.92 29.16 -23.06
N ASP A 10 -1.96 28.88 -22.22
CA ASP A 10 -1.26 27.61 -22.17
C ASP A 10 -2.15 26.62 -21.38
N ASP A 11 -2.97 25.87 -22.15
CA ASP A 11 -3.77 24.75 -21.68
C ASP A 11 -2.84 23.54 -21.44
N SER A 12 -2.12 23.53 -20.35
CA SER A 12 -1.36 22.37 -19.87
C SER A 12 -1.71 22.00 -18.42
N ASP A 13 -3.01 21.90 -18.11
CA ASP A 13 -3.49 21.13 -16.96
C ASP A 13 -3.70 19.67 -17.39
N ALA A 14 -2.58 19.02 -17.78
CA ALA A 14 -2.53 17.60 -18.00
C ALA A 14 -2.24 16.91 -16.65
N ASP A 15 -3.25 16.18 -16.16
CA ASP A 15 -3.15 14.97 -15.35
C ASP A 15 -2.07 14.96 -14.23
N ASP A 16 -2.30 15.73 -13.20
CA ASP A 16 -1.63 15.51 -11.90
C ASP A 16 -2.42 14.43 -11.11
N GLU A 17 -2.45 13.19 -11.66
CA GLU A 17 -2.76 12.02 -10.85
C GLU A 17 -1.72 11.96 -9.72
N PRO A 18 -2.14 11.86 -8.45
CA PRO A 18 -1.22 11.70 -7.34
C PRO A 18 -0.40 10.41 -7.56
N ARG A 19 0.81 10.56 -8.09
CA ARG A 19 1.78 9.45 -8.21
C ARG A 19 1.91 8.81 -6.85
N ALA A 20 1.45 7.57 -6.76
CA ALA A 20 1.69 6.72 -5.60
C ALA A 20 3.19 6.79 -5.24
N PRO A 21 3.54 6.91 -3.95
CA PRO A 21 4.92 7.04 -3.52
C PRO A 21 5.73 5.86 -4.07
N ARG A 22 6.74 6.17 -4.90
CA ARG A 22 7.65 5.21 -5.54
C ARG A 22 8.58 4.58 -4.48
N GLY A 23 8.05 3.80 -3.57
CA GLY A 23 8.86 3.22 -2.50
C GLY A 23 8.34 1.90 -1.94
N PHE A 24 7.12 1.50 -2.30
CA PHE A 24 6.50 0.29 -1.73
C PHE A 24 6.48 -0.93 -2.66
N ASN A 25 7.16 -0.89 -3.81
CA ASN A 25 6.93 -1.85 -4.89
C ASN A 25 7.95 -2.99 -5.03
N GLN A 26 8.90 -3.15 -4.11
CA GLN A 26 9.62 -4.43 -3.99
C GLN A 26 9.59 -4.88 -2.54
N PRO A 27 9.06 -6.07 -2.26
CA PRO A 27 9.16 -6.63 -0.93
C PRO A 27 10.65 -6.83 -0.60
N SER A 28 11.14 -6.05 0.34
CA SER A 28 12.52 -6.15 0.83
C SER A 28 12.85 -7.60 1.25
N GLU A 29 11.85 -8.31 1.75
CA GLU A 29 11.95 -9.71 2.14
C GLU A 29 12.20 -10.64 0.95
N ALA A 30 11.51 -10.45 -0.18
CA ALA A 30 11.71 -11.26 -1.38
C ALA A 30 13.08 -11.01 -2.02
N ALA A 31 13.54 -9.75 -2.03
CA ALA A 31 14.87 -9.40 -2.52
C ALA A 31 15.97 -10.00 -1.62
N PHE A 32 15.77 -9.97 -0.30
CA PHE A 32 16.72 -10.58 0.64
C PHE A 32 16.70 -12.11 0.56
N ALA A 33 15.53 -12.74 0.45
CA ALA A 33 15.42 -14.19 0.22
C ALA A 33 16.17 -14.63 -1.06
N ALA A 34 15.96 -13.90 -2.16
CA ALA A 34 16.68 -14.17 -3.42
C ALA A 34 18.19 -13.95 -3.32
N ALA A 35 18.66 -13.03 -2.47
CA ALA A 35 20.07 -12.85 -2.19
C ALA A 35 20.66 -14.04 -1.41
N LEU A 36 19.95 -14.52 -0.39
CA LEU A 36 20.34 -15.71 0.39
C LEU A 36 20.40 -16.97 -0.47
N GLU A 37 19.43 -17.17 -1.38
CA GLU A 37 19.45 -18.27 -2.34
C GLU A 37 20.64 -18.21 -3.28
N ARG A 38 20.96 -17.02 -3.80
CA ARG A 38 22.16 -16.85 -4.66
C ARG A 38 23.44 -17.21 -3.93
N VAL A 39 23.58 -16.86 -2.67
CA VAL A 39 24.73 -17.28 -1.86
C VAL A 39 24.76 -18.82 -1.74
N GLY A 40 23.60 -19.45 -1.53
CA GLY A 40 23.48 -20.91 -1.47
C GLY A 40 23.81 -21.60 -2.82
N THR A 41 23.33 -21.05 -3.94
CA THR A 41 23.52 -21.64 -5.29
C THR A 41 24.91 -21.39 -5.87
N VAL A 42 25.51 -20.22 -5.64
CA VAL A 42 26.92 -19.96 -6.05
C VAL A 42 27.86 -20.92 -5.34
N ALA A 43 27.54 -21.28 -4.10
CA ALA A 43 28.30 -22.26 -3.34
C ALA A 43 28.03 -23.72 -3.76
N ALA A 44 27.01 -24.01 -4.55
CA ALA A 44 26.57 -25.34 -4.98
C ALA A 44 26.71 -25.61 -6.48
N SER A 45 27.46 -24.81 -7.23
CA SER A 45 27.67 -25.06 -8.66
C SER A 45 28.46 -26.34 -8.86
N GLU A 46 27.85 -27.31 -9.56
CA GLU A 46 28.29 -28.72 -9.65
C GLU A 46 29.57 -28.90 -10.50
N ASP A 47 30.01 -27.88 -11.22
CA ASP A 47 31.16 -27.95 -12.14
C ASP A 47 32.51 -27.63 -11.47
N ASP A 48 32.52 -27.25 -10.20
CA ASP A 48 33.75 -26.92 -9.48
C ASP A 48 33.95 -27.88 -8.28
N GLU A 49 34.98 -28.72 -8.37
CA GLU A 49 35.36 -29.68 -7.31
C GLU A 49 35.61 -29.02 -5.95
N MET A 50 35.78 -27.68 -5.94
CA MET A 50 35.88 -26.84 -4.74
C MET A 50 34.57 -26.21 -4.28
N ALA A 51 33.49 -26.28 -5.05
CA ALA A 51 32.23 -25.62 -4.75
C ALA A 51 31.47 -26.28 -3.56
N ALA A 52 31.46 -27.60 -3.53
CA ALA A 52 30.78 -28.34 -2.45
C ALA A 52 31.41 -28.07 -1.05
N PRO A 53 32.73 -28.10 -0.87
CA PRO A 53 33.35 -27.72 0.40
C PRO A 53 33.19 -26.22 0.71
N MET A 54 33.12 -25.33 -0.29
CA MET A 54 32.83 -23.92 -0.10
C MET A 54 31.39 -23.68 0.35
N ALA A 55 30.42 -24.37 -0.24
CA ALA A 55 29.02 -24.31 0.17
C ALA A 55 28.81 -24.74 1.62
N ALA A 56 29.44 -25.84 2.02
CA ALA A 56 29.43 -26.30 3.40
C ALA A 56 30.13 -25.31 4.35
N ALA A 57 31.23 -24.71 3.91
CA ALA A 57 31.99 -23.74 4.71
C ALA A 57 31.20 -22.42 4.95
N VAL A 58 30.34 -22.04 4.02
CA VAL A 58 29.47 -20.85 4.16
C VAL A 58 28.18 -21.16 4.91
N GLY A 59 27.89 -22.44 5.25
CA GLY A 59 26.63 -22.80 5.89
C GLY A 59 25.41 -22.67 4.98
N ALA A 60 25.61 -22.77 3.68
CA ALA A 60 24.56 -22.61 2.68
C ALA A 60 23.29 -23.44 2.95
N PRO A 61 23.36 -24.70 3.42
CA PRO A 61 22.18 -25.48 3.76
C PRO A 61 21.32 -24.87 4.86
N LEU A 62 21.89 -24.06 5.77
CA LEU A 62 21.18 -23.41 6.88
C LEU A 62 20.43 -22.15 6.44
N LEU A 63 20.77 -21.60 5.28
CA LEU A 63 20.14 -20.37 4.77
C LEU A 63 18.81 -20.61 4.05
N GLY A 64 18.60 -21.82 3.51
CA GLY A 64 17.37 -22.19 2.81
C GLY A 64 16.09 -21.94 3.62
N PRO A 65 15.96 -22.47 4.84
CA PRO A 65 14.78 -22.23 5.68
C PRO A 65 14.53 -20.75 5.99
N ILE A 66 15.58 -19.93 6.10
CA ILE A 66 15.44 -18.48 6.29
C ILE A 66 14.86 -17.83 5.02
N ALA A 67 15.37 -18.20 3.84
CA ALA A 67 14.85 -17.69 2.58
C ALA A 67 13.37 -18.08 2.37
N ASP A 68 12.99 -19.30 2.71
CA ASP A 68 11.61 -19.78 2.67
C ASP A 68 10.70 -18.99 3.61
N ALA A 69 11.14 -18.75 4.85
CA ALA A 69 10.40 -17.97 5.81
C ALA A 69 10.22 -16.51 5.38
N LEU A 70 11.24 -15.88 4.80
CA LEU A 70 11.15 -14.53 4.29
C LEU A 70 10.14 -14.44 3.13
N ARG A 71 10.11 -15.43 2.24
CA ARG A 71 9.08 -15.52 1.18
C ARG A 71 7.68 -15.69 1.77
N ALA A 72 7.54 -16.54 2.78
CA ALA A 72 6.26 -16.74 3.47
C ALA A 72 5.77 -15.45 4.14
N VAL A 73 6.63 -14.70 4.84
CA VAL A 73 6.29 -13.39 5.41
C VAL A 73 5.90 -12.39 4.31
N GLY A 74 6.62 -12.37 3.19
CA GLY A 74 6.26 -11.57 2.02
C GLY A 74 4.86 -11.87 1.50
N THR A 75 4.50 -13.15 1.40
CA THR A 75 3.16 -13.61 0.99
C THR A 75 2.07 -13.17 2.00
N CYS A 76 2.36 -13.26 3.30
CA CYS A 76 1.46 -12.75 4.34
C CYS A 76 1.22 -11.24 4.18
N ARG A 77 2.27 -10.46 3.88
CA ARG A 77 2.17 -9.01 3.65
C ARG A 77 1.36 -8.67 2.41
N GLU A 78 1.56 -9.37 1.31
CA GLU A 78 0.75 -9.20 0.09
C GLU A 78 -0.73 -9.51 0.35
N SER A 79 -1.01 -10.57 1.12
CA SER A 79 -2.36 -10.92 1.53
C SER A 79 -2.99 -9.82 2.39
N LEU A 80 -2.22 -9.21 3.32
CA LEU A 80 -2.66 -8.05 4.09
C LEU A 80 -3.01 -6.89 3.16
N GLY A 81 -2.13 -6.54 2.22
CA GLY A 81 -2.34 -5.43 1.28
C GLY A 81 -3.61 -5.62 0.43
N ARG A 82 -3.85 -6.83 -0.07
CA ARG A 82 -5.07 -7.17 -0.80
C ARG A 82 -6.31 -7.02 0.09
N ARG A 83 -6.31 -7.61 1.28
CA ARG A 83 -7.43 -7.53 2.22
C ARG A 83 -7.77 -6.08 2.60
N VAL A 84 -6.77 -5.26 2.97
CA VAL A 84 -7.00 -3.86 3.30
C VAL A 84 -7.60 -3.10 2.12
N ARG A 85 -7.15 -3.36 0.91
CA ARG A 85 -7.73 -2.76 -0.30
C ARG A 85 -9.19 -3.16 -0.49
N ASP A 86 -9.48 -4.46 -0.42
CA ASP A 86 -10.79 -5.00 -0.78
C ASP A 86 -11.86 -4.69 0.29
N VAL A 87 -11.51 -4.81 1.57
CA VAL A 87 -12.49 -4.68 2.67
C VAL A 87 -12.54 -3.29 3.29
N SER A 88 -11.55 -2.43 3.03
CA SER A 88 -11.50 -1.08 3.62
C SER A 88 -11.52 0.01 2.55
N LEU A 89 -10.57 -0.01 1.62
CA LEU A 89 -10.44 1.08 0.64
C LEU A 89 -11.55 1.06 -0.41
N THR A 90 -11.95 -0.12 -0.89
CA THR A 90 -13.00 -0.22 -1.91
C THR A 90 -14.35 0.27 -1.40
N PRO A 91 -14.86 -0.15 -0.22
CA PRO A 91 -16.12 0.37 0.32
C PRO A 91 -16.07 1.87 0.64
N LEU A 92 -14.93 2.38 1.11
CA LEU A 92 -14.77 3.82 1.37
C LEU A 92 -14.79 4.64 0.08
N ARG A 93 -14.11 4.17 -0.97
CA ARG A 93 -14.15 4.81 -2.30
C ARG A 93 -15.55 4.80 -2.86
N GLN A 94 -16.24 3.66 -2.79
CA GLN A 94 -17.62 3.55 -3.25
C GLN A 94 -18.52 4.53 -2.50
N PHE A 95 -18.40 4.66 -1.19
CA PHE A 95 -19.14 5.64 -0.41
C PHE A 95 -18.87 7.09 -0.86
N ILE A 96 -17.61 7.44 -1.17
CA ILE A 96 -17.24 8.78 -1.65
C ILE A 96 -17.74 9.02 -3.08
N ASP A 97 -17.48 8.06 -3.98
CA ASP A 97 -17.71 8.24 -5.41
C ASP A 97 -19.18 8.09 -5.82
N GLU A 98 -19.95 7.29 -5.09
CA GLU A 98 -21.37 7.07 -5.36
C GLU A 98 -22.24 7.92 -4.45
N ASP A 99 -22.20 7.68 -3.13
CA ASP A 99 -23.16 8.28 -2.19
C ASP A 99 -22.97 9.80 -2.03
N LEU A 100 -21.73 10.26 -1.85
CA LEU A 100 -21.47 11.70 -1.70
C LEU A 100 -21.65 12.46 -3.02
N ARG A 101 -21.30 11.84 -4.16
CA ARG A 101 -21.52 12.42 -5.47
C ARG A 101 -23.02 12.55 -5.81
N GLU A 102 -23.81 11.52 -5.46
CA GLU A 102 -25.26 11.57 -5.63
C GLU A 102 -25.87 12.75 -4.86
N VAL A 103 -25.48 12.96 -3.60
CA VAL A 103 -25.96 14.11 -2.81
C VAL A 103 -25.56 15.44 -3.44
N ALA A 104 -24.33 15.56 -3.97
CA ALA A 104 -23.89 16.77 -4.67
C ALA A 104 -24.74 17.05 -5.89
N GLN A 105 -24.99 16.05 -6.74
CA GLN A 105 -25.85 16.18 -7.94
C GLN A 105 -27.30 16.54 -7.58
N LEU A 106 -27.84 15.92 -6.52
CA LEU A 106 -29.21 16.24 -6.07
C LEU A 106 -29.30 17.64 -5.47
N ARG A 107 -28.22 18.15 -4.85
CA ARG A 107 -28.15 19.53 -4.37
C ARG A 107 -28.17 20.52 -5.54
N ASP A 108 -27.36 20.29 -6.55
CA ASP A 108 -27.34 21.13 -7.78
C ASP A 108 -28.71 21.12 -8.46
N HIS A 109 -29.36 19.96 -8.53
CA HIS A 109 -30.71 19.82 -9.06
C HIS A 109 -31.73 20.61 -8.24
N TYR A 110 -31.68 20.54 -6.90
CA TYR A 110 -32.53 21.30 -6.00
C TYR A 110 -32.34 22.81 -6.20
N ASP A 111 -31.10 23.30 -6.25
CA ASP A 111 -30.79 24.72 -6.46
C ASP A 111 -31.33 25.21 -7.81
N HIS A 112 -31.23 24.38 -8.87
CA HIS A 112 -31.81 24.67 -10.17
C HIS A 112 -33.36 24.77 -10.11
N LYS A 113 -34.04 23.85 -9.43
CA LYS A 113 -35.50 23.88 -9.25
C LYS A 113 -35.95 25.05 -8.38
N LYS A 114 -35.17 25.44 -7.38
CA LYS A 114 -35.38 26.60 -6.55
C LYS A 114 -35.38 27.88 -7.38
N ALA A 115 -34.35 28.07 -8.22
CA ALA A 115 -34.25 29.22 -9.11
C ALA A 115 -35.38 29.24 -10.13
N ALA A 116 -35.85 28.09 -10.64
CA ALA A 116 -37.00 27.99 -11.52
C ALA A 116 -38.31 28.41 -10.82
N CYS A 117 -38.52 27.99 -9.59
CA CYS A 117 -39.67 28.37 -8.79
C CYS A 117 -39.69 29.88 -8.49
N GLU A 118 -38.54 30.49 -8.19
CA GLU A 118 -38.41 31.94 -7.98
C GLU A 118 -38.78 32.71 -9.23
N ARG A 119 -38.28 32.30 -10.41
CA ARG A 119 -38.64 32.91 -11.71
C ARG A 119 -40.13 32.76 -12.00
N ALA A 120 -40.74 31.63 -11.78
CA ALA A 120 -42.18 31.42 -11.96
C ALA A 120 -43.02 32.32 -11.00
N ARG A 121 -42.53 32.53 -9.77
CA ARG A 121 -43.13 33.44 -8.83
C ARG A 121 -43.06 34.89 -9.32
N GLU A 122 -41.92 35.38 -9.79
CA GLU A 122 -41.76 36.72 -10.36
C GLU A 122 -42.64 36.90 -11.58
N HIS A 123 -42.72 35.90 -12.47
CA HIS A 123 -43.60 35.89 -13.61
C HIS A 123 -45.06 36.02 -13.19
N TYR A 124 -45.53 35.27 -12.19
CA TYR A 124 -46.89 35.39 -11.68
C TYR A 124 -47.21 36.80 -11.11
N LEU A 125 -46.26 37.38 -10.36
CA LEU A 125 -46.43 38.69 -9.74
C LEU A 125 -46.44 39.84 -10.80
N SER A 126 -45.79 39.66 -11.95
CA SER A 126 -45.76 40.65 -13.01
C SER A 126 -47.01 40.69 -13.91
N ARG A 127 -47.92 39.69 -13.82
CA ARG A 127 -49.12 39.59 -14.64
C ARG A 127 -50.31 40.40 -14.10
N THR A 128 -50.84 41.25 -14.96
CA THR A 128 -52.00 42.12 -14.60
C THR A 128 -53.33 41.60 -15.15
N THR A 129 -53.33 40.80 -16.23
CA THR A 129 -54.53 40.30 -16.89
C THR A 129 -54.96 38.96 -16.29
N GLU A 130 -56.23 38.72 -16.03
CA GLU A 130 -56.81 37.53 -15.37
C GLU A 130 -56.40 36.22 -16.07
N LEU A 131 -56.54 36.19 -17.45
CA LEU A 131 -56.15 34.99 -18.23
C LEU A 131 -54.64 34.68 -18.16
N ALA A 132 -53.78 35.69 -18.22
CA ALA A 132 -52.36 35.55 -18.11
C ALA A 132 -51.94 35.14 -16.71
N ARG A 133 -52.66 35.60 -15.65
CA ARG A 133 -52.46 35.25 -14.29
C ARG A 133 -52.84 33.79 -14.01
N GLY A 134 -53.94 33.27 -14.61
CA GLY A 134 -54.28 31.83 -14.50
C GLY A 134 -53.18 30.90 -15.00
N LYS A 135 -52.65 31.13 -16.21
CA LYS A 135 -51.54 30.36 -16.76
C LYS A 135 -50.27 30.45 -15.90
N ALA A 136 -49.92 31.64 -15.43
CA ALA A 136 -48.76 31.85 -14.55
C ALA A 136 -48.96 31.18 -13.17
N GLN A 137 -50.20 31.06 -12.68
CA GLN A 137 -50.54 30.33 -11.48
C GLN A 137 -50.28 28.82 -11.65
N ASP A 138 -50.69 28.24 -12.78
CA ASP A 138 -50.42 26.80 -13.09
C ASP A 138 -48.93 26.52 -13.20
N GLU A 139 -48.18 27.40 -13.88
CA GLU A 139 -46.72 27.31 -13.96
C GLU A 139 -46.03 27.37 -12.56
N LEU A 140 -46.48 28.30 -11.70
CA LEU A 140 -45.96 28.42 -10.34
C LEU A 140 -46.29 27.19 -9.49
N THR A 141 -47.50 26.62 -9.64
CA THR A 141 -47.91 25.43 -8.94
C THR A 141 -47.04 24.24 -9.34
N ALA A 142 -46.87 24.01 -10.66
CA ALA A 142 -45.98 22.97 -11.17
C ALA A 142 -44.50 23.16 -10.71
N ALA A 143 -44.02 24.40 -10.69
CA ALA A 143 -42.67 24.72 -10.22
C ALA A 143 -42.49 24.43 -8.72
N LYS A 144 -43.52 24.72 -7.89
CA LYS A 144 -43.52 24.37 -6.46
C LYS A 144 -43.50 22.86 -6.22
N GLU A 145 -44.34 22.12 -6.94
CA GLU A 145 -44.37 20.64 -6.86
C GLU A 145 -43.01 20.03 -7.22
N ASN A 146 -42.39 20.52 -8.32
CA ASN A 146 -41.06 20.09 -8.71
C ASN A 146 -39.98 20.41 -7.69
N LEU A 147 -40.05 21.58 -7.04
CA LEU A 147 -39.14 21.98 -5.97
C LEU A 147 -39.29 21.08 -4.74
N GLU A 148 -40.51 20.79 -4.30
CA GLU A 148 -40.74 19.90 -3.16
C GLU A 148 -40.32 18.46 -3.47
N ALA A 149 -40.51 17.96 -4.68
CA ALA A 149 -40.03 16.68 -5.11
C ALA A 149 -38.48 16.61 -5.09
N ALA A 150 -37.81 17.67 -5.56
CA ALA A 150 -36.35 17.76 -5.51
C ALA A 150 -35.84 17.84 -4.06
N ARG A 151 -36.51 18.61 -3.22
CA ARG A 151 -36.21 18.71 -1.79
C ARG A 151 -36.32 17.37 -1.06
N ALA A 152 -37.39 16.63 -1.32
CA ALA A 152 -37.60 15.32 -0.71
C ALA A 152 -36.51 14.31 -1.12
N ARG A 153 -36.12 14.30 -2.40
CA ARG A 153 -35.04 13.44 -2.89
C ARG A 153 -33.69 13.78 -2.22
N LEU A 154 -33.34 15.06 -2.18
CA LEU A 154 -32.13 15.52 -1.52
C LEU A 154 -32.10 15.16 -0.04
N ALA A 155 -33.22 15.37 0.67
CA ALA A 155 -33.34 15.03 2.09
C ALA A 155 -33.15 13.52 2.32
N LEU A 156 -33.77 12.68 1.50
CA LEU A 156 -33.64 11.23 1.58
C LEU A 156 -32.18 10.78 1.36
N ALA A 157 -31.52 11.29 0.32
CA ALA A 157 -30.11 10.98 0.02
C ALA A 157 -29.18 11.45 1.15
N ALA A 158 -29.39 12.65 1.70
CA ALA A 158 -28.63 13.17 2.83
C ALA A 158 -28.79 12.29 4.09
N CYS A 159 -30.02 11.86 4.40
CA CYS A 159 -30.29 10.93 5.51
C CYS A 159 -29.62 9.57 5.30
N ASN A 160 -29.62 9.06 4.07
CA ASN A 160 -28.93 7.81 3.73
C ASN A 160 -27.42 7.92 3.95
N VAL A 161 -26.78 8.98 3.45
CA VAL A 161 -25.35 9.24 3.66
C VAL A 161 -25.02 9.38 5.14
N GLU A 162 -25.80 10.11 5.93
CA GLU A 162 -25.58 10.27 7.36
C GLU A 162 -25.68 8.93 8.11
N GLY A 163 -26.65 8.09 7.73
CA GLY A 163 -26.77 6.73 8.26
C GLY A 163 -25.59 5.85 7.91
N ARG A 164 -25.21 5.83 6.63
CA ARG A 164 -24.10 4.98 6.12
C ARG A 164 -22.73 5.39 6.63
N ARG A 165 -22.47 6.68 6.77
CA ARG A 165 -21.18 7.23 7.21
C ARG A 165 -20.62 6.54 8.45
N ARG A 166 -21.46 6.33 9.45
CA ARG A 166 -21.04 5.77 10.74
C ARG A 166 -20.59 4.33 10.63
N TYR A 167 -21.41 3.47 10.01
CA TYR A 167 -21.07 2.05 9.96
C TYR A 167 -19.99 1.73 8.90
N VAL A 168 -19.94 2.44 7.76
CA VAL A 168 -18.91 2.23 6.75
C VAL A 168 -17.52 2.50 7.33
N LEU A 169 -17.35 3.60 8.08
CA LEU A 169 -16.07 3.92 8.73
C LEU A 169 -15.70 2.90 9.82
N LEU A 170 -16.64 2.51 10.66
CA LEU A 170 -16.39 1.55 11.74
C LEU A 170 -16.10 0.15 11.20
N GLU A 171 -16.82 -0.30 10.18
CA GLU A 171 -16.59 -1.58 9.52
C GLU A 171 -15.22 -1.61 8.84
N SER A 172 -14.86 -0.56 8.10
CA SER A 172 -13.55 -0.46 7.46
C SER A 172 -12.41 -0.48 8.49
N ALA A 173 -12.55 0.22 9.60
CA ALA A 173 -11.58 0.21 10.69
C ALA A 173 -11.47 -1.18 11.34
N ARG A 174 -12.59 -1.81 11.65
CA ARG A 174 -12.65 -3.17 12.22
C ARG A 174 -11.98 -4.19 11.30
N GLU A 175 -12.33 -4.18 10.02
CA GLU A 175 -11.77 -5.12 9.04
C GLU A 175 -10.27 -4.89 8.84
N THR A 176 -9.81 -3.63 8.83
CA THR A 176 -8.38 -3.30 8.78
C THR A 176 -7.63 -3.88 9.98
N MET A 177 -8.15 -3.67 11.18
CA MET A 177 -7.53 -4.22 12.41
C MET A 177 -7.56 -5.74 12.43
N GLN A 178 -8.61 -6.36 11.93
CA GLN A 178 -8.70 -7.81 11.82
C GLN A 178 -7.71 -8.38 10.78
N ALA A 179 -7.52 -7.69 9.65
CA ALA A 179 -6.51 -8.05 8.65
C ALA A 179 -5.10 -7.96 9.22
N LEU A 180 -4.78 -6.89 9.96
CA LEU A 180 -3.51 -6.71 10.67
C LEU A 180 -3.28 -7.81 11.72
N HIS A 181 -4.29 -8.11 12.52
CA HIS A 181 -4.18 -9.18 13.51
C HIS A 181 -3.82 -10.53 12.86
N ARG A 182 -4.51 -10.90 11.79
CA ARG A 182 -4.20 -12.12 11.04
C ARG A 182 -2.79 -12.12 10.49
N PHE A 183 -2.35 -11.01 9.90
CA PHE A 183 -0.97 -10.87 9.42
C PHE A 183 0.05 -11.15 10.52
N PHE A 184 -0.09 -10.52 11.70
CA PHE A 184 0.85 -10.73 12.81
C PHE A 184 0.82 -12.17 13.34
N VAL A 185 -0.35 -12.79 13.42
CA VAL A 185 -0.48 -14.19 13.84
C VAL A 185 0.22 -15.14 12.85
N ASP A 186 0.02 -14.93 11.55
CA ASP A 186 0.60 -15.80 10.53
C ASP A 186 2.11 -15.56 10.39
N ALA A 187 2.56 -14.31 10.45
CA ALA A 187 3.99 -13.99 10.46
C ALA A 187 4.69 -14.57 11.71
N ALA A 188 4.05 -14.51 12.89
CA ALA A 188 4.58 -15.11 14.11
C ALA A 188 4.74 -16.63 13.99
N LYS A 189 3.78 -17.34 13.37
CA LYS A 189 3.91 -18.80 13.13
C LYS A 189 5.13 -19.12 12.28
N VAL A 190 5.36 -18.33 11.21
CA VAL A 190 6.51 -18.52 10.32
C VAL A 190 7.82 -18.30 11.09
N THR A 191 7.92 -17.22 11.88
CA THR A 191 9.15 -16.94 12.64
C THR A 191 9.41 -17.97 13.76
N THR A 192 8.35 -18.43 14.43
CA THR A 192 8.48 -19.47 15.45
C THR A 192 8.95 -20.81 14.86
N SER A 193 8.54 -21.13 13.63
CA SER A 193 9.02 -22.35 12.96
C SER A 193 10.53 -22.34 12.66
N LEU A 194 11.18 -21.17 12.67
CA LEU A 194 12.61 -21.01 12.46
C LEU A 194 13.46 -21.21 13.71
N GLU A 195 12.89 -21.31 14.91
CA GLU A 195 13.67 -21.36 16.16
C GLU A 195 14.69 -22.51 16.19
N GLY A 196 14.34 -23.67 15.61
CA GLY A 196 15.27 -24.80 15.47
C GLY A 196 16.44 -24.46 14.56
N ASN A 197 16.14 -23.92 13.37
CA ASN A 197 17.16 -23.54 12.40
C ASN A 197 18.08 -22.42 12.91
N LEU A 198 17.54 -21.44 13.65
CA LEU A 198 18.35 -20.39 14.26
C LEU A 198 19.34 -20.94 15.29
N ARG A 199 18.96 -21.94 16.09
CA ARG A 199 19.88 -22.64 17.03
C ARG A 199 20.99 -23.40 16.27
N GLU A 200 20.64 -24.09 15.19
CA GLU A 200 21.64 -24.76 14.35
C GLU A 200 22.65 -23.76 13.74
N ILE A 201 22.18 -22.58 13.33
CA ILE A 201 23.04 -21.49 12.82
C ILE A 201 23.97 -20.98 13.92
N ASP A 202 23.46 -20.78 15.13
CA ASP A 202 24.28 -20.33 16.28
C ASP A 202 25.37 -21.37 16.63
N GLU A 203 25.02 -22.66 16.69
CA GLU A 203 25.97 -23.74 16.94
C GLU A 203 27.05 -23.83 15.85
N TYR A 204 26.65 -23.79 14.58
CA TYR A 204 27.57 -23.76 13.44
C TYR A 204 28.49 -22.54 13.46
N SER A 205 27.95 -21.37 13.76
CA SER A 205 28.70 -20.12 13.85
C SER A 205 29.75 -20.15 14.94
N MET A 206 29.39 -20.66 16.15
CA MET A 206 30.32 -20.84 17.25
C MET A 206 31.43 -21.84 16.91
N ALA A 207 31.08 -22.99 16.34
CA ALA A 207 32.05 -23.98 15.90
C ALA A 207 33.01 -23.44 14.82
N SER A 208 32.50 -22.72 13.85
CA SER A 208 33.30 -22.11 12.78
C SER A 208 34.27 -21.07 13.31
N ARG A 209 33.85 -20.23 14.26
CA ARG A 209 34.72 -19.25 14.93
C ARG A 209 35.85 -19.95 15.68
N ALA A 210 35.55 -20.95 16.50
CA ALA A 210 36.55 -21.70 17.23
C ALA A 210 37.56 -22.37 16.30
N GLN A 211 37.09 -22.96 15.20
CA GLN A 211 37.97 -23.54 14.18
C GLN A 211 38.87 -22.50 13.50
N ALA A 212 38.34 -21.32 13.20
CA ALA A 212 39.12 -20.23 12.60
C ALA A 212 40.22 -19.76 13.58
N GLU A 213 39.92 -19.58 14.84
CA GLU A 213 40.89 -19.22 15.89
C GLU A 213 42.00 -20.25 16.02
N MET A 214 41.64 -21.57 16.06
CA MET A 214 42.63 -22.64 16.11
C MET A 214 43.52 -22.64 14.87
N ARG A 215 43.01 -22.42 13.66
CA ARG A 215 43.81 -22.32 12.44
C ARG A 215 44.76 -21.14 12.49
N MET A 216 44.30 -19.97 12.95
CA MET A 216 45.16 -18.79 13.14
C MET A 216 46.31 -19.05 14.11
N LEU A 217 46.03 -19.65 15.29
CA LEU A 217 47.03 -20.00 16.26
C LEU A 217 48.07 -21.01 15.71
N GLN A 218 47.63 -21.99 14.93
CA GLN A 218 48.52 -22.95 14.27
C GLN A 218 49.39 -22.27 13.21
N ALA A 219 48.81 -21.35 12.42
CA ALA A 219 49.55 -20.58 11.41
C ALA A 219 50.61 -19.69 12.08
N SER A 220 50.25 -18.98 13.16
CA SER A 220 51.20 -18.16 13.93
C SER A 220 52.36 -18.95 14.46
N ARG A 221 52.10 -20.11 15.09
CA ARG A 221 53.17 -21.00 15.60
C ARG A 221 54.06 -21.51 14.50
N ARG A 222 53.53 -21.84 13.30
CA ARG A 222 54.34 -22.26 12.15
C ARG A 222 55.24 -21.14 11.68
N MET A 223 54.72 -19.92 11.58
CA MET A 223 55.50 -18.73 11.23
C MET A 223 56.62 -18.47 12.21
N GLU A 224 56.36 -18.49 13.52
CA GLU A 224 57.36 -18.31 14.58
C GLU A 224 58.45 -19.38 14.50
N ALA A 225 58.11 -20.66 14.24
CA ALA A 225 59.07 -21.74 14.05
C ALA A 225 59.94 -21.53 12.82
N THR A 226 59.40 -21.01 11.72
CA THR A 226 60.13 -20.76 10.45
C THR A 226 61.09 -19.60 10.62
N PHE A 227 60.65 -18.48 11.20
CA PHE A 227 61.51 -17.30 11.43
C PHE A 227 62.57 -17.54 12.50
N GLY A 228 62.24 -18.33 13.58
CA GLY A 228 63.21 -18.68 14.61
C GLY A 228 64.33 -19.63 14.14
N VAL A 229 64.14 -20.36 13.04
CA VAL A 229 65.19 -21.18 12.38
C VAL A 229 66.13 -20.32 11.54
N THR A 230 65.59 -19.37 10.80
CA THR A 230 66.39 -18.45 9.95
C THR A 230 67.32 -17.56 10.77
N ASP A 231 66.91 -17.06 11.94
CA ASP A 231 67.76 -16.25 12.79
C ASP A 231 68.91 -17.07 13.43
N ARG A 232 68.74 -18.38 13.66
CA ARG A 232 69.79 -19.27 14.14
C ARG A 232 70.81 -19.64 13.03
N GLU A 233 70.38 -19.77 11.79
CA GLU A 233 71.29 -20.05 10.65
C GLU A 233 72.12 -18.82 10.25
N GLN A 234 71.62 -17.60 10.49
CA GLN A 234 72.35 -16.37 10.23
C GLN A 234 73.35 -15.99 11.36
N ALA A 235 73.22 -16.59 12.50
CA ALA A 235 74.08 -16.35 13.68
C ALA A 235 75.21 -17.39 13.85
N SER A 236 75.36 -18.38 12.94
CA SER A 236 76.45 -19.38 12.92
C SER A 236 77.42 -19.13 11.80
#